data_55f506f826c531c1f93bf98bbf59818a
#
_entry.id   55f506f826c531c1f93bf98bbf59818a
#
_cell.length_a   1.000
_cell.length_b   1.000
_cell.length_c   1.000
_cell.angle_alpha   90.00
_cell.angle_beta   90.00
_cell.angle_gamma   90.00
#
_symmetry.space_group_name_H-M   'P 1'
#
loop_
_entity.id
_entity.type
_entity.pdbx_description
1 polymer ?
#
loop_
_entity_poly.entity_id
_entity_poly.type
_entity_poly.pdbx_seq_one_letter_code
_entity_poly.pdbx_strand_id
1 'polypeptide(L)'
;MRKIISRSFTMNRTEPIPGESRAIRQRIRRGEIAGHTSGLAPGCVQGNVVILPAGLASGFLRFCQANPKPCPLLAVGEPGDPALPALGADIDMRCDVPRYRVFRRGELAEEPTDIGHLWRDDLVTFILGCSFSFEWALLEDGLRLRHQDGGGNVPMYRTGIQTAPAGGFHGPLVVSMRPFRPADAIRAIQITSRFPGVHGAPVHIGRPDLIGIRDLGRPDWGDAVEIADDELPVFWACGVTPQAVIAEAKPDFCIT
;
A
#
# COMPACT_ATOMS: atom_id res chain seq x y z
N MET A 1 20.91 -35.02 34.95
CA MET A 1 20.80 -34.94 33.48
C MET A 1 19.33 -34.76 33.07
N ARG A 2 18.86 -33.54 32.81
CA ARG A 2 17.51 -33.27 32.33
C ARG A 2 17.61 -32.94 30.84
N LYS A 3 16.91 -33.73 30.00
CA LYS A 3 16.84 -33.58 28.57
C LYS A 3 16.14 -32.27 28.22
N ILE A 4 16.85 -31.39 27.51
CA ILE A 4 16.26 -30.22 26.84
C ILE A 4 15.57 -30.77 25.58
N ILE A 5 14.24 -30.70 25.54
CA ILE A 5 13.46 -30.99 24.34
C ILE A 5 13.54 -29.74 23.46
N SER A 6 14.32 -29.77 22.40
CA SER A 6 14.27 -28.77 21.37
C SER A 6 12.96 -28.95 20.60
N ARG A 7 12.00 -28.04 20.79
CA ARG A 7 10.94 -27.88 19.80
C ARG A 7 11.58 -27.31 18.54
N SER A 8 11.64 -28.11 17.49
CA SER A 8 11.93 -27.62 16.14
C SER A 8 10.80 -26.63 15.77
N PHE A 9 11.14 -25.37 15.73
CA PHE A 9 10.32 -24.34 15.10
C PHE A 9 10.36 -24.61 13.59
N THR A 10 9.50 -25.47 13.10
CA THR A 10 9.13 -25.47 11.69
C THR A 10 8.32 -24.19 11.47
N MET A 11 8.97 -23.18 10.91
CA MET A 11 8.26 -22.06 10.29
C MET A 11 7.39 -22.67 9.18
N ASN A 12 6.10 -22.80 9.43
CA ASN A 12 5.13 -23.00 8.37
C ASN A 12 5.16 -21.73 7.50
N ARG A 13 5.99 -21.71 6.47
CA ARG A 13 5.92 -20.69 5.43
C ARG A 13 4.63 -20.97 4.67
N THR A 14 3.64 -20.10 4.78
CA THR A 14 2.51 -20.11 3.86
C THR A 14 3.07 -19.74 2.48
N GLU A 15 3.31 -20.74 1.64
CA GLU A 15 3.62 -20.47 0.24
C GLU A 15 2.36 -19.90 -0.42
N PRO A 16 2.49 -18.91 -1.33
CA PRO A 16 1.35 -18.39 -2.06
C PRO A 16 0.61 -19.53 -2.74
N ILE A 17 -0.70 -19.59 -2.56
CA ILE A 17 -1.52 -20.61 -3.25
C ILE A 17 -1.47 -20.29 -4.75
N PRO A 18 -0.98 -21.22 -5.60
CA PRO A 18 -0.90 -20.97 -7.04
C PRO A 18 -2.25 -20.54 -7.62
N GLY A 19 -2.29 -19.39 -8.30
CA GLY A 19 -3.50 -18.85 -8.91
C GLY A 19 -4.43 -18.06 -7.99
N GLU A 20 -4.14 -17.92 -6.70
CA GLU A 20 -4.98 -17.18 -5.75
C GLU A 20 -5.13 -15.70 -6.15
N SER A 21 -4.03 -15.02 -6.47
CA SER A 21 -4.07 -13.62 -6.92
C SER A 21 -4.95 -13.44 -8.16
N ARG A 22 -4.91 -14.40 -9.11
CA ARG A 22 -5.78 -14.43 -10.29
C ARG A 22 -7.26 -14.62 -9.89
N ALA A 23 -7.54 -15.54 -8.98
CA ALA A 23 -8.90 -15.79 -8.50
C ALA A 23 -9.50 -14.55 -7.82
N ILE A 24 -8.70 -13.82 -7.04
CA ILE A 24 -9.12 -12.55 -6.43
C ILE A 24 -9.42 -11.50 -7.51
N ARG A 25 -8.55 -11.30 -8.52
CA ARG A 25 -8.83 -10.37 -9.64
C ARG A 25 -10.12 -10.75 -10.39
N GLN A 26 -10.36 -12.03 -10.64
CA GLN A 26 -11.61 -12.47 -11.26
C GLN A 26 -12.85 -12.13 -10.42
N ARG A 27 -12.77 -12.22 -9.10
CA ARG A 27 -13.84 -11.81 -8.19
C ARG A 27 -14.04 -10.28 -8.21
N ILE A 28 -12.96 -9.52 -8.30
CA ILE A 28 -13.01 -8.06 -8.48
C ILE A 28 -13.75 -7.71 -9.77
N ARG A 29 -13.36 -8.31 -10.91
CA ARG A 29 -14.04 -8.10 -12.22
C ARG A 29 -15.53 -8.41 -12.19
N ARG A 30 -15.98 -9.34 -11.34
CA ARG A 30 -17.40 -9.66 -11.17
C ARG A 30 -18.12 -8.76 -10.15
N GLY A 31 -17.40 -7.78 -9.56
CA GLY A 31 -17.96 -6.89 -8.54
C GLY A 31 -18.19 -7.54 -7.17
N GLU A 32 -17.65 -8.75 -6.93
CA GLU A 32 -17.77 -9.44 -5.64
C GLU A 32 -16.87 -8.83 -4.56
N ILE A 33 -15.82 -8.10 -4.96
CA ILE A 33 -14.90 -7.40 -4.09
C ILE A 33 -14.80 -5.96 -4.58
N ALA A 34 -15.31 -5.02 -3.77
CA ALA A 34 -15.31 -3.59 -4.06
C ALA A 34 -14.69 -2.75 -2.93
N GLY A 35 -14.16 -3.40 -1.89
CA GLY A 35 -13.49 -2.80 -0.74
C GLY A 35 -11.97 -2.94 -0.78
N HIS A 36 -11.31 -2.71 0.37
CA HIS A 36 -9.87 -2.93 0.51
C HIS A 36 -9.50 -4.42 0.39
N THR A 37 -8.24 -4.70 0.06
CA THR A 37 -7.73 -6.06 -0.16
C THR A 37 -6.87 -6.59 1.01
N SER A 38 -6.86 -5.91 2.16
CA SER A 38 -6.16 -6.37 3.36
C SER A 38 -6.65 -7.77 3.76
N GLY A 39 -5.71 -8.67 4.07
CA GLY A 39 -6.03 -10.06 4.43
C GLY A 39 -6.37 -10.98 3.26
N LEU A 40 -6.46 -10.46 2.02
CA LEU A 40 -6.67 -11.27 0.82
C LEU A 40 -5.34 -11.70 0.20
N ALA A 41 -5.33 -12.90 -0.43
CA ALA A 41 -4.19 -13.47 -1.13
C ALA A 41 -2.87 -13.43 -0.31
N PRO A 42 -2.79 -14.12 0.85
CA PRO A 42 -1.58 -14.17 1.67
C PRO A 42 -0.39 -14.69 0.86
N GLY A 43 0.79 -14.11 1.09
CA GLY A 43 2.01 -14.42 0.33
C GLY A 43 2.11 -13.76 -1.05
N CYS A 44 1.03 -13.14 -1.55
CA CYS A 44 1.06 -12.39 -2.80
C CYS A 44 1.44 -10.93 -2.59
N VAL A 45 2.14 -10.35 -3.57
CA VAL A 45 2.42 -8.90 -3.59
C VAL A 45 1.12 -8.16 -3.94
N GLN A 46 0.83 -7.12 -3.17
CA GLN A 46 -0.27 -6.18 -3.44
C GLN A 46 0.30 -4.81 -3.82
N GLY A 47 -0.36 -4.12 -4.73
CA GLY A 47 0.07 -2.81 -5.21
C GLY A 47 -1.05 -1.78 -5.24
N ASN A 48 -0.66 -0.51 -5.07
CA ASN A 48 -1.49 0.64 -5.34
C ASN A 48 -1.30 1.07 -6.79
N VAL A 49 -2.37 1.51 -7.44
CA VAL A 49 -2.31 1.97 -8.82
C VAL A 49 -2.26 3.50 -8.90
N VAL A 50 -1.48 4.01 -9.85
CA VAL A 50 -1.53 5.38 -10.34
C VAL A 50 -1.50 5.33 -11.86
N ILE A 51 -2.48 5.98 -12.50
CA ILE A 51 -2.56 6.07 -13.97
C ILE A 51 -2.56 7.55 -14.35
N LEU A 52 -1.62 7.93 -15.19
CA LEU A 52 -1.38 9.32 -15.60
C LEU A 52 -1.25 9.42 -17.11
N PRO A 53 -1.59 10.58 -17.70
CA PRO A 53 -1.21 10.88 -19.08
C PRO A 53 0.31 10.80 -19.31
N ALA A 54 0.75 10.32 -20.46
CA ALA A 54 2.17 10.11 -20.79
C ALA A 54 3.04 11.35 -20.61
N GLY A 55 2.47 12.56 -20.80
CA GLY A 55 3.18 13.82 -20.53
C GLY A 55 3.63 14.01 -19.10
N LEU A 56 2.99 13.32 -18.12
CA LEU A 56 3.35 13.37 -16.70
C LEU A 56 4.17 12.16 -16.25
N ALA A 57 4.17 11.07 -17.04
CA ALA A 57 4.73 9.79 -16.64
C ALA A 57 6.23 9.86 -16.28
N SER A 58 7.05 10.53 -17.10
CA SER A 58 8.49 10.68 -16.83
C SER A 58 8.77 11.49 -15.55
N GLY A 59 7.94 12.49 -15.25
CA GLY A 59 8.00 13.29 -14.03
C GLY A 59 7.68 12.45 -12.81
N PHE A 60 6.60 11.66 -12.88
CA PHE A 60 6.17 10.79 -11.80
C PHE A 60 7.15 9.63 -11.57
N LEU A 61 7.73 9.06 -12.64
CA LEU A 61 8.79 8.06 -12.51
C LEU A 61 10.00 8.60 -11.73
N ARG A 62 10.46 9.83 -12.05
CA ARG A 62 11.54 10.49 -11.30
C ARG A 62 11.16 10.72 -9.84
N PHE A 63 9.90 11.07 -9.57
CA PHE A 63 9.39 11.22 -8.21
C PHE A 63 9.46 9.89 -7.45
N CYS A 64 9.01 8.77 -8.04
CA CYS A 64 9.11 7.44 -7.43
C CYS A 64 10.57 7.06 -7.14
N GLN A 65 11.47 7.32 -8.08
CA GLN A 65 12.92 7.05 -7.89
C GLN A 65 13.55 7.89 -6.78
N ALA A 66 13.12 9.15 -6.62
CA ALA A 66 13.60 10.02 -5.54
C ALA A 66 12.99 9.64 -4.17
N ASN A 67 11.88 8.91 -4.17
CA ASN A 67 11.13 8.53 -2.97
C ASN A 67 10.83 7.01 -2.94
N PRO A 68 11.85 6.13 -3.01
CA PRO A 68 11.64 4.69 -3.20
C PRO A 68 10.91 4.03 -2.02
N LYS A 69 10.99 4.61 -0.82
CA LYS A 69 10.37 4.04 0.37
C LYS A 69 8.84 4.23 0.40
N PRO A 70 8.25 5.43 0.18
CA PRO A 70 6.81 5.60 0.06
C PRO A 70 6.25 5.19 -1.31
N CYS A 71 7.09 5.18 -2.35
CA CYS A 71 6.68 4.87 -3.73
C CYS A 71 7.54 3.73 -4.31
N PRO A 72 7.54 2.52 -3.69
CA PRO A 72 8.34 1.41 -4.19
C PRO A 72 7.73 0.89 -5.49
N LEU A 73 8.37 1.19 -6.61
CA LEU A 73 7.88 0.90 -7.94
C LEU A 73 8.00 -0.60 -8.26
N LEU A 74 6.86 -1.23 -8.58
CA LEU A 74 6.78 -2.64 -8.97
C LEU A 74 6.71 -2.82 -10.48
N ALA A 75 5.94 -1.97 -11.17
CA ALA A 75 5.84 -1.99 -12.62
C ALA A 75 5.42 -0.62 -13.17
N VAL A 76 5.77 -0.39 -14.43
CA VAL A 76 5.28 0.71 -15.26
C VAL A 76 4.76 0.08 -16.57
N GLY A 77 3.54 0.44 -16.97
CA GLY A 77 2.94 0.02 -18.24
C GLY A 77 3.40 0.86 -19.41
N GLU A 78 3.23 0.33 -20.60
CA GLU A 78 3.39 1.10 -21.83
C GLU A 78 2.19 2.05 -22.03
N PRO A 79 2.36 3.19 -22.69
CA PRO A 79 1.26 4.10 -22.99
C PRO A 79 0.12 3.39 -23.73
N GLY A 80 -1.10 3.53 -23.23
CA GLY A 80 -2.32 2.94 -23.81
C GLY A 80 -2.52 1.44 -23.55
N ASP A 81 -1.50 0.72 -23.12
CA ASP A 81 -1.63 -0.71 -22.82
C ASP A 81 -2.17 -0.92 -21.40
N PRO A 82 -3.35 -1.54 -21.22
CA PRO A 82 -3.87 -1.88 -19.90
C PRO A 82 -3.23 -3.13 -19.28
N ALA A 83 -2.44 -3.89 -20.03
CA ALA A 83 -1.79 -5.10 -19.56
C ALA A 83 -0.50 -4.80 -18.78
N LEU A 84 -0.20 -5.65 -17.81
CA LEU A 84 1.05 -5.62 -17.04
C LEU A 84 1.66 -7.03 -16.97
N PRO A 85 2.20 -7.54 -18.09
CA PRO A 85 2.66 -8.93 -18.18
C PRO A 85 3.79 -9.27 -17.20
N ALA A 86 4.56 -8.28 -16.76
CA ALA A 86 5.60 -8.46 -15.74
C ALA A 86 5.01 -8.86 -14.36
N LEU A 87 3.75 -8.52 -14.08
CA LEU A 87 3.07 -8.86 -12.82
C LEU A 87 2.08 -10.02 -12.98
N GLY A 88 1.59 -10.27 -14.19
CA GLY A 88 0.68 -11.37 -14.48
C GLY A 88 0.13 -11.31 -15.89
N ALA A 89 0.07 -12.47 -16.56
CA ALA A 89 -0.31 -12.57 -17.97
C ALA A 89 -1.77 -12.18 -18.29
N ASP A 90 -2.64 -12.17 -17.26
CA ASP A 90 -4.08 -11.90 -17.39
C ASP A 90 -4.50 -10.56 -16.77
N ILE A 91 -3.55 -9.71 -16.40
CA ILE A 91 -3.85 -8.42 -15.76
C ILE A 91 -4.44 -7.45 -16.78
N ASP A 92 -5.57 -6.86 -16.41
CA ASP A 92 -6.22 -5.76 -17.13
C ASP A 92 -6.49 -4.61 -16.15
N MET A 93 -5.70 -3.55 -16.27
CA MET A 93 -5.78 -2.42 -15.35
C MET A 93 -7.03 -1.56 -15.50
N ARG A 94 -7.96 -1.93 -16.39
CA ARG A 94 -9.26 -1.27 -16.51
C ARG A 94 -10.29 -1.83 -15.54
N CYS A 95 -10.10 -3.06 -15.02
CA CYS A 95 -11.09 -3.76 -14.20
C CYS A 95 -10.51 -4.65 -13.08
N ASP A 96 -9.19 -4.67 -12.85
CA ASP A 96 -8.55 -5.52 -11.84
C ASP A 96 -8.32 -4.83 -10.48
N VAL A 97 -8.82 -3.62 -10.31
CA VAL A 97 -8.77 -2.87 -9.06
C VAL A 97 -10.18 -2.81 -8.46
N PRO A 98 -10.37 -3.09 -7.17
CA PRO A 98 -11.71 -3.12 -6.56
C PRO A 98 -12.50 -1.83 -6.73
N ARG A 99 -11.81 -0.70 -6.68
CA ARG A 99 -12.39 0.64 -6.87
C ARG A 99 -11.32 1.61 -7.31
N TYR A 100 -11.60 2.40 -8.32
CA TYR A 100 -10.75 3.49 -8.79
C TYR A 100 -11.23 4.82 -8.23
N ARG A 101 -10.31 5.77 -8.12
CA ARG A 101 -10.59 7.17 -7.86
C ARG A 101 -10.12 7.99 -9.04
N VAL A 102 -11.05 8.59 -9.74
CA VAL A 102 -10.77 9.43 -10.91
C VAL A 102 -10.72 10.88 -10.49
N PHE A 103 -9.60 11.52 -10.74
CA PHE A 103 -9.40 12.94 -10.42
C PHE A 103 -9.34 13.77 -11.70
N ARG A 104 -9.98 14.94 -11.67
CA ARG A 104 -9.88 15.95 -12.71
C ARG A 104 -9.46 17.27 -12.06
N ARG A 105 -8.31 17.82 -12.47
CA ARG A 105 -7.72 19.05 -11.90
C ARG A 105 -7.57 18.99 -10.37
N GLY A 106 -7.21 17.82 -9.86
CA GLY A 106 -7.00 17.56 -8.43
C GLY A 106 -8.28 17.29 -7.62
N GLU A 107 -9.46 17.38 -8.22
CA GLU A 107 -10.74 17.08 -7.57
C GLU A 107 -11.21 15.66 -7.89
N LEU A 108 -11.75 14.97 -6.89
CA LEU A 108 -12.36 13.65 -7.08
C LEU A 108 -13.64 13.80 -7.90
N ALA A 109 -13.67 13.20 -9.09
CA ALA A 109 -14.81 13.29 -10.01
C ALA A 109 -15.74 12.06 -9.91
N GLU A 110 -15.16 10.85 -9.79
CA GLU A 110 -15.94 9.61 -9.73
C GLU A 110 -15.13 8.46 -9.09
N GLU A 111 -15.83 7.44 -8.61
CA GLU A 111 -15.23 6.24 -8.00
C GLU A 111 -15.79 4.95 -8.63
N PRO A 112 -15.48 4.64 -9.90
CA PRO A 112 -15.98 3.45 -10.59
C PRO A 112 -15.22 2.18 -10.17
N THR A 113 -15.81 1.00 -10.50
CA THR A 113 -15.15 -0.31 -10.42
C THR A 113 -14.56 -0.77 -11.76
N ASP A 114 -14.87 -0.06 -12.84
CA ASP A 114 -14.37 -0.29 -14.19
C ASP A 114 -14.12 1.05 -14.88
N ILE A 115 -12.93 1.21 -15.47
CA ILE A 115 -12.49 2.45 -16.12
C ILE A 115 -12.29 2.28 -17.64
N GLY A 116 -12.86 1.22 -18.26
CA GLY A 116 -12.74 0.97 -19.68
C GLY A 116 -13.22 2.14 -20.55
N HIS A 117 -14.28 2.83 -20.11
CA HIS A 117 -14.84 4.02 -20.78
C HIS A 117 -13.97 5.29 -20.66
N LEU A 118 -13.00 5.29 -19.72
CA LEU A 118 -12.05 6.39 -19.52
C LEU A 118 -10.67 6.09 -20.12
N TRP A 119 -10.47 4.85 -20.62
CA TRP A 119 -9.16 4.44 -21.11
C TRP A 119 -8.80 5.17 -22.40
N ARG A 120 -7.54 5.63 -22.47
CA ARG A 120 -7.00 6.37 -23.62
C ARG A 120 -5.61 5.86 -23.95
N ASP A 121 -5.20 6.04 -25.21
CA ASP A 121 -3.91 5.60 -25.73
C ASP A 121 -2.69 6.33 -25.14
N ASP A 122 -2.93 7.43 -24.40
CA ASP A 122 -1.89 8.20 -23.71
C ASP A 122 -1.73 7.86 -22.23
N LEU A 123 -2.50 6.92 -21.69
CA LEU A 123 -2.44 6.58 -20.26
C LEU A 123 -1.30 5.62 -19.94
N VAL A 124 -0.52 5.95 -18.91
CA VAL A 124 0.57 5.13 -18.39
C VAL A 124 0.23 4.69 -16.97
N THR A 125 0.28 3.39 -16.73
CA THR A 125 0.01 2.78 -15.43
C THR A 125 1.28 2.60 -14.63
N PHE A 126 1.25 2.99 -13.35
CA PHE A 126 2.28 2.71 -12.35
C PHE A 126 1.70 1.83 -11.26
N ILE A 127 2.41 0.77 -10.89
CA ILE A 127 2.07 -0.06 -9.74
C ILE A 127 3.12 0.14 -8.66
N LEU A 128 2.67 0.56 -7.50
CA LEU A 128 3.50 0.84 -6.32
C LEU A 128 3.19 -0.18 -5.24
N GLY A 129 4.22 -0.71 -4.58
CA GLY A 129 4.05 -1.71 -3.54
C GLY A 129 3.20 -1.20 -2.37
N CYS A 130 2.43 -2.12 -1.78
CA CYS A 130 1.53 -1.85 -0.67
C CYS A 130 1.94 -2.64 0.59
N SER A 131 1.79 -2.04 1.76
CA SER A 131 2.11 -2.66 3.05
C SER A 131 1.28 -3.91 3.37
N PHE A 132 0.13 -4.10 2.72
CA PHE A 132 -0.67 -5.33 2.84
C PHE A 132 0.12 -6.57 2.40
N SER A 133 1.11 -6.39 1.52
CA SER A 133 1.99 -7.46 1.06
C SER A 133 2.83 -8.13 2.16
N PHE A 134 3.11 -7.45 3.27
CA PHE A 134 3.88 -8.04 4.37
C PHE A 134 3.00 -8.42 5.58
N GLU A 135 1.71 -8.08 5.59
CA GLU A 135 0.83 -8.32 6.75
C GLU A 135 0.70 -9.81 7.08
N TRP A 136 0.63 -10.66 6.06
CA TRP A 136 0.59 -12.11 6.26
C TRP A 136 1.81 -12.62 7.04
N ALA A 137 3.01 -12.07 6.78
CA ALA A 137 4.23 -12.48 7.46
C ALA A 137 4.25 -12.02 8.94
N LEU A 138 3.58 -10.91 9.27
CA LEU A 138 3.37 -10.49 10.66
C LEU A 138 2.41 -11.44 11.36
N LEU A 139 1.30 -11.83 10.72
CA LEU A 139 0.30 -12.75 11.26
C LEU A 139 0.88 -14.15 11.46
N GLU A 140 1.69 -14.67 10.53
CA GLU A 140 2.36 -15.97 10.67
C GLU A 140 3.32 -16.02 11.84
N ASP A 141 3.96 -14.90 12.17
CA ASP A 141 4.84 -14.78 13.35
C ASP A 141 4.05 -14.56 14.65
N GLY A 142 2.71 -14.57 14.58
CA GLY A 142 1.81 -14.42 15.73
C GLY A 142 1.53 -12.98 16.15
N LEU A 143 1.93 -11.99 15.35
CA LEU A 143 1.66 -10.58 15.58
C LEU A 143 0.22 -10.24 15.19
N ARG A 144 -0.50 -9.57 16.07
CA ARG A 144 -1.90 -9.20 15.84
C ARG A 144 -2.00 -7.89 15.06
N LEU A 145 -2.92 -7.84 14.09
CA LEU A 145 -3.22 -6.64 13.30
C LEU A 145 -4.64 -6.15 13.64
N ARG A 146 -4.74 -5.15 14.51
CA ARG A 146 -6.03 -4.69 15.07
C ARG A 146 -7.04 -4.22 14.05
N HIS A 147 -6.60 -3.57 12.96
CA HIS A 147 -7.52 -3.15 11.90
C HIS A 147 -8.20 -4.34 11.22
N GLN A 148 -7.51 -5.48 11.07
CA GLN A 148 -8.11 -6.69 10.48
C GLN A 148 -9.10 -7.35 11.44
N ASP A 149 -8.86 -7.35 12.75
CA ASP A 149 -9.78 -7.90 13.74
C ASP A 149 -11.13 -7.19 13.73
N GLY A 150 -11.14 -5.87 13.48
CA GLY A 150 -12.34 -5.05 13.36
C GLY A 150 -12.96 -5.05 11.96
N GLY A 151 -12.36 -5.72 10.97
CA GLY A 151 -12.78 -5.67 9.57
C GLY A 151 -12.59 -4.30 8.92
N GLY A 152 -11.78 -3.43 9.54
CA GLY A 152 -11.48 -2.08 9.08
C GLY A 152 -10.22 -2.01 8.21
N ASN A 153 -9.97 -0.83 7.67
CA ASN A 153 -8.74 -0.51 6.95
C ASN A 153 -7.69 0.09 7.88
N VAL A 154 -6.40 -0.17 7.61
CA VAL A 154 -5.30 0.36 8.40
C VAL A 154 -5.39 1.88 8.52
N PRO A 155 -5.21 2.49 9.72
CA PRO A 155 -5.20 3.94 9.86
C PRO A 155 -3.97 4.55 9.19
N MET A 156 -4.19 5.64 8.45
CA MET A 156 -3.14 6.34 7.69
C MET A 156 -3.18 7.84 8.00
N TYR A 157 -2.00 8.43 8.06
CA TYR A 157 -1.81 9.81 8.51
C TYR A 157 -0.87 10.57 7.60
N ARG A 158 -1.20 11.82 7.29
CA ARG A 158 -0.25 12.79 6.72
C ARG A 158 0.75 13.19 7.80
N THR A 159 2.00 13.21 7.43
CA THR A 159 3.07 13.64 8.34
C THR A 159 3.57 15.05 7.99
N GLY A 160 4.38 15.63 8.89
CA GLY A 160 5.17 16.82 8.61
C GLY A 160 6.40 16.57 7.74
N ILE A 161 6.74 15.31 7.47
CA ILE A 161 7.89 14.93 6.65
C ILE A 161 7.54 15.17 5.18
N GLN A 162 8.38 15.93 4.47
CA GLN A 162 8.19 16.19 3.05
C GLN A 162 8.91 15.12 2.20
N THR A 163 8.28 14.71 1.10
CA THR A 163 8.93 13.91 0.07
C THR A 163 9.96 14.74 -0.68
N ALA A 164 10.97 14.06 -1.26
CA ALA A 164 11.91 14.70 -2.16
C ALA A 164 11.18 15.15 -3.44
N PRO A 165 11.17 16.46 -3.77
CA PRO A 165 10.46 16.94 -4.95
C PRO A 165 11.16 16.50 -6.24
N ALA A 166 10.39 16.01 -7.20
CA ALA A 166 10.91 15.64 -8.51
C ALA A 166 9.80 15.67 -9.57
N GLY A 167 10.14 16.07 -10.79
CA GLY A 167 9.24 15.99 -11.96
C GLY A 167 7.94 16.78 -11.84
N GLY A 168 7.87 17.81 -10.99
CA GLY A 168 6.65 18.57 -10.72
C GLY A 168 5.80 17.99 -9.59
N PHE A 169 6.21 16.85 -9.00
CA PHE A 169 5.53 16.21 -7.89
C PHE A 169 6.24 16.48 -6.57
N HIS A 170 5.49 16.78 -5.53
CA HIS A 170 5.93 16.98 -4.15
C HIS A 170 4.74 16.85 -3.21
N GLY A 171 4.99 16.67 -1.92
CA GLY A 171 3.93 16.63 -0.91
C GLY A 171 4.38 15.91 0.36
N PRO A 172 3.48 15.78 1.34
CA PRO A 172 3.79 15.12 2.60
C PRO A 172 3.92 13.59 2.42
N LEU A 173 4.84 13.00 3.19
CA LEU A 173 4.86 11.55 3.40
C LEU A 173 3.58 11.14 4.14
N VAL A 174 2.89 10.13 3.63
CA VAL A 174 1.81 9.45 4.35
C VAL A 174 2.37 8.18 4.98
N VAL A 175 1.92 7.89 6.20
CA VAL A 175 2.29 6.68 6.93
C VAL A 175 1.05 5.88 7.30
N SER A 176 1.17 4.55 7.30
CA SER A 176 0.20 3.64 7.93
C SER A 176 0.70 3.26 9.32
N MET A 177 -0.19 3.12 10.30
CA MET A 177 0.16 2.83 11.68
C MET A 177 -0.41 1.49 12.14
N ARG A 178 0.39 0.75 12.90
CA ARG A 178 -0.03 -0.44 13.61
C ARG A 178 0.53 -0.41 15.03
N PRO A 179 -0.31 -0.59 16.08
CA PRO A 179 0.17 -0.65 17.47
C PRO A 179 0.73 -2.03 17.78
N PHE A 180 1.83 -2.05 18.53
CA PHE A 180 2.48 -3.27 19.03
C PHE A 180 3.07 -3.06 20.41
N ARG A 181 3.10 -4.11 21.23
CA ARG A 181 3.95 -4.13 22.41
C ARG A 181 5.42 -3.99 22.03
N PRO A 182 6.30 -3.49 22.92
CA PRO A 182 7.70 -3.24 22.58
C PRO A 182 8.42 -4.44 21.96
N ALA A 183 8.24 -5.65 22.48
CA ALA A 183 8.85 -6.86 21.94
C ALA A 183 8.32 -7.19 20.53
N ASP A 184 7.01 -7.05 20.33
CA ASP A 184 6.33 -7.29 19.05
C ASP A 184 6.70 -6.21 18.02
N ALA A 185 6.90 -4.96 18.45
CA ALA A 185 7.38 -3.88 17.59
C ALA A 185 8.79 -4.19 17.05
N ILE A 186 9.72 -4.67 17.88
CA ILE A 186 11.05 -5.12 17.44
C ILE A 186 10.90 -6.24 16.40
N ARG A 187 10.03 -7.20 16.66
CA ARG A 187 9.79 -8.31 15.75
C ARG A 187 9.18 -7.87 14.42
N ALA A 188 8.19 -6.97 14.47
CA ALA A 188 7.59 -6.37 13.28
C ALA A 188 8.61 -5.64 12.40
N ILE A 189 9.54 -4.88 13.02
CA ILE A 189 10.64 -4.23 12.31
C ILE A 189 11.52 -5.25 11.58
N GLN A 190 11.93 -6.33 12.28
CA GLN A 190 12.78 -7.37 11.69
C GLN A 190 12.11 -8.08 10.51
N ILE A 191 10.81 -8.37 10.63
CA ILE A 191 10.03 -9.02 9.56
C ILE A 191 9.91 -8.09 8.36
N THR A 192 9.38 -6.89 8.55
CA THR A 192 9.07 -5.97 7.46
C THR A 192 10.31 -5.43 6.75
N SER A 193 11.47 -5.36 7.43
CA SER A 193 12.75 -4.99 6.81
C SER A 193 13.13 -5.89 5.63
N ARG A 194 12.61 -7.10 5.57
CA ARG A 194 12.86 -8.06 4.47
C ARG A 194 11.98 -7.83 3.24
N PHE A 195 11.09 -6.83 3.27
CA PHE A 195 10.14 -6.51 2.19
C PHE A 195 10.38 -5.10 1.61
N PRO A 196 11.62 -4.75 1.14
CA PRO A 196 11.91 -3.38 0.70
C PRO A 196 11.07 -2.92 -0.49
N GLY A 197 10.63 -3.84 -1.35
CA GLY A 197 9.75 -3.55 -2.49
C GLY A 197 8.30 -3.20 -2.12
N VAL A 198 7.94 -3.28 -0.84
CA VAL A 198 6.61 -2.91 -0.33
C VAL A 198 6.74 -2.11 0.97
N HIS A 199 7.60 -1.08 0.96
CA HIS A 199 7.94 -0.10 2.01
C HIS A 199 9.02 -0.54 3.01
N GLY A 200 9.29 -1.84 3.21
CA GLY A 200 10.36 -2.32 4.09
C GLY A 200 10.15 -1.99 5.58
N ALA A 201 11.24 -1.65 6.27
CA ALA A 201 11.20 -1.25 7.67
C ALA A 201 10.33 0.00 7.92
N PRO A 202 9.76 0.16 9.12
CA PRO A 202 9.04 1.38 9.47
C PRO A 202 9.92 2.63 9.36
N VAL A 203 9.28 3.79 9.29
CA VAL A 203 9.92 5.10 9.26
C VAL A 203 9.97 5.76 10.63
N HIS A 204 9.09 5.36 11.54
CA HIS A 204 9.00 5.93 12.89
C HIS A 204 8.34 4.95 13.87
N ILE A 205 8.65 5.11 15.16
CA ILE A 205 8.07 4.36 16.26
C ILE A 205 7.84 5.28 17.47
N GLY A 206 6.73 5.09 18.18
CA GLY A 206 6.38 5.87 19.36
C GLY A 206 5.86 7.26 18.97
N ARG A 207 6.23 8.26 19.67
CA ARG A 207 5.80 9.66 19.67
C ARG A 207 5.37 10.21 18.29
N PRO A 208 4.06 10.24 17.97
CA PRO A 208 3.54 10.68 16.66
C PRO A 208 3.75 12.17 16.39
N ASP A 209 3.86 12.99 17.45
CA ASP A 209 4.11 14.43 17.37
C ASP A 209 5.46 14.76 16.69
N LEU A 210 6.47 13.88 16.82
CA LEU A 210 7.78 14.05 16.17
C LEU A 210 7.71 13.97 14.64
N ILE A 211 6.68 13.35 14.10
CA ILE A 211 6.42 13.29 12.66
C ILE A 211 5.19 14.11 12.23
N GLY A 212 4.74 15.00 13.12
CA GLY A 212 3.67 15.96 12.82
C GLY A 212 2.24 15.42 12.92
N ILE A 213 2.04 14.22 13.46
CA ILE A 213 0.72 13.64 13.70
C ILE A 213 0.24 14.09 15.09
N ARG A 214 -0.92 14.76 15.14
CA ARG A 214 -1.44 15.36 16.39
C ARG A 214 -2.40 14.46 17.15
N ASP A 215 -3.17 13.65 16.43
CA ASP A 215 -4.24 12.83 17.00
C ASP A 215 -4.34 11.49 16.25
N LEU A 216 -4.00 10.41 16.92
CA LEU A 216 -4.09 9.06 16.37
C LEU A 216 -5.54 8.53 16.32
N GLY A 217 -6.47 9.14 17.05
CA GLY A 217 -7.89 8.84 16.99
C GLY A 217 -8.58 9.39 15.73
N ARG A 218 -7.89 10.23 14.94
CA ARG A 218 -8.44 10.88 13.75
C ARG A 218 -7.52 10.69 12.52
N PRO A 219 -7.47 9.48 11.95
CA PRO A 219 -6.68 9.23 10.74
C PRO A 219 -7.22 10.04 9.56
N ASP A 220 -6.33 10.42 8.63
CA ASP A 220 -6.71 11.07 7.36
C ASP A 220 -7.40 10.06 6.42
N TRP A 221 -7.04 8.78 6.51
CA TRP A 221 -7.65 7.65 5.78
C TRP A 221 -7.64 6.40 6.64
N GLY A 222 -8.51 5.45 6.30
CA GLY A 222 -8.70 4.21 7.05
C GLY A 222 -9.46 4.44 8.34
N ASP A 223 -9.40 3.47 9.23
CA ASP A 223 -10.19 3.43 10.46
C ASP A 223 -9.28 3.53 11.68
N ALA A 224 -9.67 4.35 12.67
CA ALA A 224 -8.91 4.45 13.91
C ALA A 224 -8.88 3.10 14.64
N VAL A 225 -7.74 2.78 15.24
CA VAL A 225 -7.58 1.59 16.09
C VAL A 225 -7.21 2.01 17.49
N GLU A 226 -7.67 1.24 18.48
CA GLU A 226 -7.27 1.42 19.85
C GLU A 226 -5.78 1.10 20.03
N ILE A 227 -5.10 1.87 20.87
CA ILE A 227 -3.71 1.65 21.27
C ILE A 227 -3.72 1.46 22.79
N ALA A 228 -3.31 0.28 23.27
CA ALA A 228 -3.24 -0.01 24.70
C ALA A 228 -2.06 0.72 25.35
N ASP A 229 -2.12 0.91 26.68
CA ASP A 229 -1.09 1.64 27.44
C ASP A 229 0.30 1.00 27.35
N ASP A 230 0.38 -0.31 27.09
CA ASP A 230 1.61 -1.09 26.94
C ASP A 230 2.05 -1.23 25.46
N GLU A 231 1.43 -0.51 24.53
CA GLU A 231 1.73 -0.57 23.10
C GLU A 231 2.37 0.73 22.59
N LEU A 232 3.16 0.57 21.54
CA LEU A 232 3.77 1.67 20.79
C LEU A 232 3.16 1.73 19.38
N PRO A 233 2.78 2.91 18.89
CA PRO A 233 2.43 3.08 17.48
C PRO A 233 3.70 2.95 16.62
N VAL A 234 3.64 2.09 15.62
CA VAL A 234 4.71 1.87 14.65
C VAL A 234 4.22 2.30 13.29
N PHE A 235 5.03 3.11 12.57
CA PHE A 235 4.61 3.81 11.36
C PHE A 235 5.44 3.35 10.15
N TRP A 236 4.77 2.87 9.11
CA TRP A 236 5.37 2.54 7.82
C TRP A 236 5.02 3.59 6.78
N ALA A 237 5.94 3.86 5.85
CA ALA A 237 5.59 4.60 4.65
C ALA A 237 4.40 3.91 3.94
N CYS A 238 3.52 4.70 3.32
CA CYS A 238 2.27 4.21 2.76
C CYS A 238 2.14 4.57 1.29
N GLY A 239 1.59 3.63 0.50
CA GLY A 239 1.25 3.81 -0.90
C GLY A 239 0.13 4.83 -1.16
N VAL A 240 -0.47 5.42 -0.13
CA VAL A 240 -1.35 6.60 -0.24
C VAL A 240 -0.54 7.90 -0.39
N THR A 241 0.77 7.90 -0.14
CA THR A 241 1.64 9.07 -0.42
C THR A 241 1.47 9.62 -1.84
N PRO A 242 1.46 8.81 -2.92
CA PRO A 242 1.17 9.29 -4.27
C PRO A 242 -0.17 10.02 -4.40
N GLN A 243 -1.23 9.57 -3.71
CA GLN A 243 -2.53 10.24 -3.76
C GLN A 243 -2.46 11.65 -3.12
N ALA A 244 -1.76 11.78 -2.00
CA ALA A 244 -1.54 13.09 -1.37
C ALA A 244 -0.73 14.02 -2.30
N VAL A 245 0.32 13.49 -2.94
CA VAL A 245 1.17 14.22 -3.89
C VAL A 245 0.40 14.63 -5.14
N ILE A 246 -0.47 13.77 -5.66
CA ILE A 246 -1.32 14.08 -6.81
C ILE A 246 -2.34 15.18 -6.46
N ALA A 247 -2.89 15.14 -5.26
CA ALA A 247 -3.78 16.20 -4.79
C ALA A 247 -3.08 17.57 -4.73
N GLU A 248 -1.77 17.61 -4.43
CA GLU A 248 -0.96 18.84 -4.48
C GLU A 248 -0.61 19.26 -5.93
N ALA A 249 -0.24 18.29 -6.79
CA ALA A 249 0.17 18.54 -8.18
C ALA A 249 -1.00 18.92 -9.09
N LYS A 250 -2.24 18.55 -8.73
CA LYS A 250 -3.50 18.85 -9.44
C LYS A 250 -3.43 18.62 -10.96
N PRO A 251 -3.03 17.43 -11.42
CA PRO A 251 -3.01 17.13 -12.85
C PRO A 251 -4.42 17.27 -13.44
N ASP A 252 -4.51 17.59 -14.74
CA ASP A 252 -5.79 17.68 -15.43
C ASP A 252 -6.59 16.38 -15.39
N PHE A 253 -5.88 15.25 -15.36
CA PHE A 253 -6.47 13.91 -15.24
C PHE A 253 -5.52 12.95 -14.53
N CYS A 254 -6.07 12.15 -13.63
CA CYS A 254 -5.37 11.07 -12.93
C CYS A 254 -6.37 10.03 -12.42
N ILE A 255 -5.95 8.76 -12.37
CA ILE A 255 -6.70 7.68 -11.71
C ILE A 255 -5.78 7.02 -10.65
N THR A 256 -6.35 6.72 -9.49
CA THR A 256 -5.64 5.98 -8.42
C THR A 256 -6.51 4.85 -7.90
#